data_b32fa79cb5b0d0b19ad7a2215ec37a0f
#
_entry.id   b32fa79cb5b0d0b19ad7a2215ec37a0f
#
_cell.length_a   1.000
_cell.length_b   1.000
_cell.length_c   1.000
_cell.angle_alpha   90.00
_cell.angle_beta   90.00
_cell.angle_gamma   90.00
#
_symmetry.space_group_name_H-M   'P 1'
#
loop_
_entity.id
_entity.type
_entity.pdbx_description
1 polymer ?
#
loop_
_entity_poly.entity_id
_entity_poly.type
_entity_poly.pdbx_seq_one_letter_code
_entity_poly.pdbx_strand_id
1 'polypeptide(L)'
;MGTNLTRTPASAVTAERRKFTYSCWIKKCENGKTYFLLSGNRAGSSYTYLIFQTDNSIRFRLYDGGNRADIQASDLFQDTASWYHVVLQFDSTQSTSSDRVKIYINNRQLTDLQSSTYPSQDYQSWINHNSEQGIMEGGDGTCYIAEIHQTGGQIYAPSTFGETDSTTGEWKPKSVSGITYGTNGFYLKFANAGAMGTDSSGNSNNFTVNSAGTNPQTVDTPSNLFCTFNFLSKASNVTLSEGDLKATIAGAGQSRSTVGTIAVSKGKWYWEVKYTTDQVSAFIGLVSADIGWNINTTSYPSSSVSDNVGFNDGGTKYVNGSSSSYGSGFGNNDVIGVAANLDDNEVVFYVNGTAQNSGTAI
;
A
#
# COMPACT_ATOMS: atom_id res chain seq x y z
N MET A 1 -9.54 3.64 13.83
CA MET A 1 -10.12 3.63 12.47
C MET A 1 -9.25 4.52 11.60
N GLY A 2 -8.86 4.05 10.43
CA GLY A 2 -8.11 4.85 9.45
C GLY A 2 -8.98 5.90 8.77
N THR A 3 -8.39 6.66 7.86
CA THR A 3 -9.11 7.60 7.00
C THR A 3 -10.01 6.81 6.04
N ASN A 4 -11.26 7.21 5.93
CA ASN A 4 -12.17 6.73 4.90
C ASN A 4 -12.88 7.91 4.22
N LEU A 5 -13.46 7.65 3.07
CA LEU A 5 -14.17 8.67 2.31
C LEU A 5 -15.59 8.18 2.02
N THR A 6 -16.56 9.05 2.23
CA THR A 6 -17.96 8.76 1.95
C THR A 6 -18.63 9.87 1.15
N ARG A 7 -19.61 9.48 0.35
CA ARG A 7 -20.50 10.40 -0.34
C ARG A 7 -21.83 9.74 -0.63
N THR A 8 -22.90 10.54 -0.75
CA THR A 8 -24.21 10.07 -1.23
C THR A 8 -24.52 10.74 -2.55
N PRO A 9 -24.61 9.99 -3.66
CA PRO A 9 -25.03 10.55 -4.95
C PRO A 9 -26.42 11.18 -4.89
N ALA A 10 -26.61 12.28 -5.60
CA ALA A 10 -27.88 13.00 -5.60
C ALA A 10 -29.04 12.18 -6.20
N SER A 11 -28.74 11.26 -7.12
CA SER A 11 -29.72 10.40 -7.78
C SER A 11 -29.14 9.03 -8.11
N ALA A 12 -30.00 8.02 -8.14
CA ALA A 12 -29.68 6.70 -8.67
C ALA A 12 -29.80 6.72 -10.19
N VAL A 13 -28.74 6.31 -10.91
CA VAL A 13 -28.74 6.25 -12.36
C VAL A 13 -28.74 4.80 -12.81
N THR A 14 -29.88 4.30 -13.31
CA THR A 14 -30.09 2.88 -13.67
C THR A 14 -29.02 2.34 -14.61
N ALA A 15 -28.67 3.08 -15.69
CA ALA A 15 -27.65 2.65 -16.64
C ALA A 15 -26.27 2.51 -15.97
N GLU A 16 -25.91 3.41 -15.07
CA GLU A 16 -24.63 3.40 -14.35
C GLU A 16 -24.58 2.34 -13.25
N ARG A 17 -25.72 1.97 -12.69
CA ARG A 17 -25.83 0.85 -11.74
C ARG A 17 -25.69 -0.51 -12.41
N ARG A 18 -25.99 -0.60 -13.71
CA ARG A 18 -25.84 -1.82 -14.52
C ARG A 18 -24.48 -1.95 -15.17
N LYS A 19 -23.79 -0.82 -15.36
CA LYS A 19 -22.52 -0.78 -16.07
C LYS A 19 -21.60 0.29 -15.46
N PHE A 20 -20.40 -0.12 -15.00
CA PHE A 20 -19.39 0.79 -14.50
C PHE A 20 -18.00 0.14 -14.48
N THR A 21 -16.97 0.97 -14.45
CA THR A 21 -15.60 0.55 -14.17
C THR A 21 -15.11 1.28 -12.92
N TYR A 22 -14.49 0.54 -12.01
CA TYR A 22 -13.73 1.09 -10.88
C TYR A 22 -12.27 0.71 -11.05
N SER A 23 -11.38 1.66 -10.83
CA SER A 23 -9.92 1.49 -10.90
C SER A 23 -9.28 2.21 -9.72
N CYS A 24 -8.35 1.57 -9.02
CA CYS A 24 -7.55 2.19 -7.99
C CYS A 24 -6.19 1.53 -7.86
N TRP A 25 -5.24 2.27 -7.30
CA TRP A 25 -3.96 1.72 -6.86
C TRP A 25 -3.96 1.60 -5.34
N ILE A 26 -3.53 0.46 -4.81
CA ILE A 26 -3.41 0.21 -3.38
C ILE A 26 -2.09 -0.47 -3.05
N LYS A 27 -1.42 -0.02 -1.98
CA LYS A 27 -0.33 -0.72 -1.31
C LYS A 27 -0.80 -1.07 0.09
N LYS A 28 -0.92 -2.36 0.38
CA LYS A 28 -1.30 -2.85 1.71
C LYS A 28 -0.09 -2.77 2.62
N CYS A 29 -0.27 -2.33 3.87
CA CYS A 29 0.81 -2.32 4.86
C CYS A 29 0.86 -3.60 5.68
N GLU A 30 -0.20 -4.38 5.70
CA GLU A 30 -0.29 -5.58 6.54
C GLU A 30 -1.16 -6.67 5.88
N ASN A 31 -0.91 -7.92 6.25
CA ASN A 31 -1.72 -9.06 5.85
C ASN A 31 -2.74 -9.43 6.94
N GLY A 32 -3.72 -10.24 6.58
CA GLY A 32 -4.74 -10.68 7.52
C GLY A 32 -5.77 -9.61 7.88
N LYS A 33 -5.91 -8.58 7.06
CA LYS A 33 -6.80 -7.44 7.26
C LYS A 33 -7.82 -7.29 6.13
N THR A 34 -8.90 -6.58 6.42
CA THR A 34 -9.93 -6.26 5.43
C THR A 34 -9.72 -4.83 4.91
N TYR A 35 -9.76 -4.68 3.58
CA TYR A 35 -9.65 -3.39 2.89
C TYR A 35 -10.85 -3.19 1.97
N PHE A 36 -11.77 -2.28 2.33
CA PHE A 36 -12.93 -1.95 1.51
C PHE A 36 -12.54 -0.94 0.44
N LEU A 37 -12.17 -1.40 -0.74
CA LEU A 37 -11.79 -0.54 -1.86
C LEU A 37 -12.95 0.32 -2.35
N LEU A 38 -14.13 -0.27 -2.41
CA LEU A 38 -15.36 0.39 -2.84
C LEU A 38 -16.55 -0.26 -2.12
N SER A 39 -17.48 0.55 -1.64
CA SER A 39 -18.74 0.08 -1.08
C SER A 39 -19.91 0.94 -1.54
N GLY A 40 -21.09 0.33 -1.62
CA GLY A 40 -22.36 1.01 -1.85
C GLY A 40 -23.44 0.47 -0.91
N ASN A 41 -24.12 1.37 -0.19
CA ASN A 41 -25.17 1.07 0.79
C ASN A 41 -24.71 0.11 1.92
N ARG A 42 -23.48 0.24 2.37
CA ARG A 42 -22.85 -0.71 3.32
C ARG A 42 -23.62 -0.87 4.63
N ALA A 43 -24.21 0.21 5.17
CA ALA A 43 -24.99 0.17 6.39
C ALA A 43 -26.39 -0.44 6.19
N GLY A 44 -26.82 -0.67 4.95
CA GLY A 44 -28.12 -1.25 4.62
C GLY A 44 -28.12 -2.77 4.69
N SER A 45 -29.33 -3.34 4.61
CA SER A 45 -29.55 -4.80 4.47
C SER A 45 -29.18 -5.34 3.09
N SER A 46 -28.96 -4.47 2.12
CA SER A 46 -28.57 -4.77 0.74
C SER A 46 -27.41 -3.88 0.37
N TYR A 47 -26.33 -4.46 -0.22
CA TYR A 47 -25.06 -3.75 -0.43
C TYR A 47 -24.27 -4.31 -1.63
N THR A 48 -23.32 -3.52 -2.09
CA THR A 48 -22.26 -3.96 -3.03
C THR A 48 -20.90 -3.54 -2.46
N TYR A 49 -19.90 -4.41 -2.55
CA TYR A 49 -18.53 -4.05 -2.20
C TYR A 49 -17.47 -4.78 -3.04
N LEU A 50 -16.28 -4.16 -3.12
CA LEU A 50 -15.03 -4.74 -3.57
C LEU A 50 -14.03 -4.64 -2.42
N ILE A 51 -13.48 -5.78 -1.99
CA ILE A 51 -12.59 -5.84 -0.81
C ILE A 51 -11.41 -6.77 -1.04
N PHE A 52 -10.27 -6.46 -0.39
CA PHE A 52 -9.36 -7.52 0.03
C PHE A 52 -9.84 -8.07 1.38
N GLN A 53 -9.83 -9.40 1.51
CA GLN A 53 -10.27 -10.10 2.70
C GLN A 53 -9.11 -10.44 3.64
N THR A 54 -9.43 -10.94 4.84
CA THR A 54 -8.45 -11.38 5.84
C THR A 54 -7.57 -12.54 5.37
N ASP A 55 -8.02 -13.34 4.40
CA ASP A 55 -7.22 -14.37 3.75
C ASP A 55 -6.28 -13.83 2.66
N ASN A 56 -6.28 -12.51 2.42
CA ASN A 56 -5.58 -11.79 1.37
C ASN A 56 -6.09 -12.04 -0.05
N SER A 57 -7.22 -12.71 -0.25
CA SER A 57 -7.89 -12.77 -1.54
C SER A 57 -8.65 -11.47 -1.83
N ILE A 58 -9.01 -11.24 -3.11
CA ILE A 58 -9.90 -10.15 -3.49
C ILE A 58 -11.30 -10.70 -3.79
N ARG A 59 -12.35 -9.97 -3.32
CA ARG A 59 -13.74 -10.37 -3.50
C ARG A 59 -14.61 -9.19 -3.89
N PHE A 60 -15.43 -9.41 -4.91
CA PHE A 60 -16.60 -8.57 -5.23
C PHE A 60 -17.86 -9.28 -4.76
N ARG A 61 -18.71 -8.56 -4.01
CA ARG A 61 -19.98 -9.10 -3.56
C ARG A 61 -21.10 -8.09 -3.76
N LEU A 62 -22.23 -8.60 -4.25
CA LEU A 62 -23.51 -7.91 -4.29
C LEU A 62 -24.53 -8.74 -3.54
N TYR A 63 -25.07 -8.18 -2.48
CA TYR A 63 -26.09 -8.81 -1.64
C TYR A 63 -27.37 -7.99 -1.65
N ASP A 64 -28.51 -8.67 -1.86
CA ASP A 64 -29.83 -8.05 -1.89
C ASP A 64 -30.89 -9.11 -1.53
N GLY A 65 -31.13 -9.30 -0.23
CA GLY A 65 -31.94 -10.40 0.29
C GLY A 65 -31.35 -11.79 -0.01
N GLY A 66 -30.11 -11.86 -0.44
CA GLY A 66 -29.34 -13.04 -0.83
C GLY A 66 -28.14 -12.65 -1.69
N ASN A 67 -27.18 -13.56 -1.90
CA ASN A 67 -26.04 -13.32 -2.78
C ASN A 67 -26.53 -13.22 -4.23
N ARG A 68 -26.43 -12.02 -4.84
CA ARG A 68 -26.74 -11.75 -6.25
C ARG A 68 -25.51 -11.82 -7.12
N ALA A 69 -24.35 -11.45 -6.58
CA ALA A 69 -23.03 -11.73 -7.13
C ALA A 69 -22.05 -12.03 -6.01
N ASP A 70 -21.15 -12.96 -6.27
CA ASP A 70 -20.08 -13.35 -5.35
C ASP A 70 -18.90 -13.87 -6.14
N ILE A 71 -17.92 -13.01 -6.42
CA ILE A 71 -16.73 -13.33 -7.20
C ILE A 71 -15.53 -13.17 -6.29
N GLN A 72 -14.90 -14.29 -5.93
CA GLN A 72 -13.70 -14.31 -5.08
C GLN A 72 -12.57 -15.01 -5.82
N ALA A 73 -11.42 -14.37 -5.91
CA ALA A 73 -10.23 -14.96 -6.52
C ALA A 73 -9.59 -16.02 -5.62
N SER A 74 -8.97 -17.04 -6.25
CA SER A 74 -8.10 -18.01 -5.58
C SER A 74 -6.73 -17.43 -5.27
N ASP A 75 -6.29 -16.43 -6.04
CA ASP A 75 -5.02 -15.73 -5.81
C ASP A 75 -4.98 -15.02 -4.46
N LEU A 76 -3.83 -15.09 -3.79
CA LEU A 76 -3.57 -14.41 -2.52
C LEU A 76 -2.55 -13.28 -2.73
N PHE A 77 -2.95 -12.06 -2.36
CA PHE A 77 -2.17 -10.83 -2.55
C PHE A 77 -1.46 -10.46 -1.24
N GLN A 78 -0.29 -11.03 -1.01
CA GLN A 78 0.44 -10.97 0.28
C GLN A 78 1.65 -10.02 0.27
N ASP A 79 2.04 -9.50 -0.88
CA ASP A 79 3.13 -8.53 -0.97
C ASP A 79 2.67 -7.18 -0.40
N THR A 80 3.33 -6.75 0.68
CA THR A 80 3.07 -5.46 1.35
C THR A 80 4.03 -4.36 0.92
N ALA A 81 4.99 -4.68 0.06
CA ALA A 81 5.99 -3.74 -0.46
C ALA A 81 5.58 -3.09 -1.78
N SER A 82 4.72 -3.76 -2.56
CA SER A 82 4.35 -3.33 -3.91
C SER A 82 2.95 -2.73 -3.97
N TRP A 83 2.74 -1.88 -4.98
CA TRP A 83 1.44 -1.37 -5.34
C TRP A 83 0.68 -2.37 -6.22
N TYR A 84 -0.60 -2.56 -5.93
CA TYR A 84 -1.53 -3.31 -6.75
C TYR A 84 -2.45 -2.35 -7.51
N HIS A 85 -2.52 -2.48 -8.82
CA HIS A 85 -3.56 -1.84 -9.63
C HIS A 85 -4.78 -2.75 -9.68
N VAL A 86 -5.87 -2.33 -9.08
CA VAL A 86 -7.13 -3.08 -9.04
C VAL A 86 -8.11 -2.47 -10.02
N VAL A 87 -8.66 -3.27 -10.93
CA VAL A 87 -9.75 -2.84 -11.81
C VAL A 87 -10.91 -3.81 -11.69
N LEU A 88 -12.09 -3.27 -11.40
CA LEU A 88 -13.37 -3.97 -11.46
C LEU A 88 -14.17 -3.46 -12.65
N GLN A 89 -14.57 -4.37 -13.52
CA GLN A 89 -15.57 -4.13 -14.55
C GLN A 89 -16.88 -4.82 -14.14
N PHE A 90 -17.93 -4.05 -14.03
CA PHE A 90 -19.31 -4.55 -13.82
C PHE A 90 -20.16 -4.17 -15.00
N ASP A 91 -20.67 -5.14 -15.74
CA ASP A 91 -21.58 -4.94 -16.87
C ASP A 91 -22.66 -6.03 -16.87
N SER A 92 -23.70 -5.82 -16.09
CA SER A 92 -24.81 -6.78 -16.00
C SER A 92 -25.64 -6.90 -17.28
N THR A 93 -25.43 -6.03 -18.27
CA THR A 93 -26.15 -6.10 -19.54
C THR A 93 -25.68 -7.23 -20.46
N GLN A 94 -24.53 -7.83 -20.16
CA GLN A 94 -23.95 -8.91 -20.93
C GLN A 94 -24.84 -10.17 -20.92
N SER A 95 -24.98 -10.82 -22.07
CA SER A 95 -25.74 -12.08 -22.20
C SER A 95 -25.03 -13.22 -21.44
N THR A 96 -23.72 -13.32 -21.61
CA THR A 96 -22.90 -14.31 -20.90
C THR A 96 -22.69 -13.90 -19.44
N SER A 97 -23.02 -14.76 -18.51
CA SER A 97 -22.95 -14.44 -17.07
C SER A 97 -21.54 -14.11 -16.61
N SER A 98 -20.52 -14.85 -17.05
CA SER A 98 -19.11 -14.62 -16.69
C SER A 98 -18.54 -13.31 -17.23
N ASP A 99 -19.19 -12.68 -18.21
CA ASP A 99 -18.79 -11.37 -18.71
C ASP A 99 -19.35 -10.20 -17.90
N ARG A 100 -20.26 -10.46 -16.94
CA ARG A 100 -20.93 -9.42 -16.15
C ARG A 100 -20.07 -8.83 -15.04
N VAL A 101 -19.08 -9.60 -14.55
CA VAL A 101 -18.13 -9.13 -13.52
C VAL A 101 -16.74 -9.65 -13.85
N LYS A 102 -15.78 -8.74 -13.98
CA LYS A 102 -14.38 -9.08 -14.19
C LYS A 102 -13.51 -8.27 -13.23
N ILE A 103 -12.55 -8.92 -12.59
CA ILE A 103 -11.58 -8.31 -11.70
C ILE A 103 -10.19 -8.48 -12.31
N TYR A 104 -9.41 -7.41 -12.28
CA TYR A 104 -8.02 -7.41 -12.77
C TYR A 104 -7.09 -6.92 -11.67
N ILE A 105 -5.92 -7.54 -11.59
CA ILE A 105 -4.79 -7.05 -10.81
C ILE A 105 -3.58 -6.87 -11.73
N ASN A 106 -3.01 -5.67 -11.74
CA ASN A 106 -1.84 -5.32 -12.56
C ASN A 106 -2.02 -5.76 -14.03
N ASN A 107 -3.16 -5.39 -14.63
CA ASN A 107 -3.56 -5.73 -16.01
C ASN A 107 -3.87 -7.23 -16.25
N ARG A 108 -3.74 -8.12 -15.29
CA ARG A 108 -4.07 -9.54 -15.41
C ARG A 108 -5.50 -9.80 -14.91
N GLN A 109 -6.35 -10.37 -15.75
CA GLN A 109 -7.69 -10.80 -15.32
C GLN A 109 -7.58 -12.00 -14.37
N LEU A 110 -8.35 -11.97 -13.27
CA LEU A 110 -8.45 -13.08 -12.33
C LEU A 110 -9.53 -14.05 -12.84
N THR A 111 -9.11 -15.23 -13.25
CA THR A 111 -9.98 -16.27 -13.83
C THR A 111 -10.07 -17.53 -12.99
N ASP A 112 -9.11 -17.74 -12.07
CA ASP A 112 -9.18 -18.77 -11.05
C ASP A 112 -9.94 -18.22 -9.83
N LEU A 113 -11.14 -18.78 -9.58
CA LEU A 113 -12.10 -18.24 -8.64
C LEU A 113 -12.53 -19.30 -7.62
N GLN A 114 -12.46 -18.95 -6.34
CA GLN A 114 -13.04 -19.73 -5.24
C GLN A 114 -14.57 -19.65 -5.24
N SER A 115 -15.11 -18.48 -5.63
CA SER A 115 -16.55 -18.24 -5.78
C SER A 115 -16.81 -17.51 -7.08
N SER A 116 -17.85 -17.95 -7.82
CA SER A 116 -18.17 -17.44 -9.16
C SER A 116 -19.68 -17.32 -9.39
N THR A 117 -20.39 -16.78 -8.41
CA THR A 117 -21.82 -16.43 -8.60
C THR A 117 -21.93 -15.09 -9.30
N TYR A 118 -22.51 -15.08 -10.48
CA TYR A 118 -22.69 -13.86 -11.29
C TYR A 118 -24.11 -13.30 -11.15
N PRO A 119 -24.31 -11.97 -11.26
CA PRO A 119 -25.65 -11.38 -11.18
C PRO A 119 -26.50 -11.80 -12.37
N SER A 120 -27.83 -11.75 -12.23
CA SER A 120 -28.72 -11.89 -13.37
C SER A 120 -28.48 -10.77 -14.39
N GLN A 121 -28.88 -11.00 -15.65
CA GLN A 121 -28.82 -9.96 -16.67
C GLN A 121 -29.65 -8.75 -16.24
N ASP A 122 -29.12 -7.56 -16.54
CA ASP A 122 -29.69 -6.24 -16.21
C ASP A 122 -29.85 -5.95 -14.71
N TYR A 123 -29.16 -6.70 -13.84
CA TYR A 123 -29.18 -6.46 -12.40
C TYR A 123 -28.51 -5.12 -12.05
N GLN A 124 -29.11 -4.38 -11.13
CA GLN A 124 -28.62 -3.09 -10.69
C GLN A 124 -27.84 -3.21 -9.39
N SER A 125 -26.55 -2.84 -9.41
CA SER A 125 -25.72 -2.79 -8.20
C SER A 125 -26.14 -1.66 -7.26
N TRP A 126 -25.58 -1.66 -6.03
CA TRP A 126 -25.70 -0.55 -5.09
C TRP A 126 -24.62 0.52 -5.31
N ILE A 127 -23.68 0.30 -6.22
CA ILE A 127 -22.78 1.36 -6.73
C ILE A 127 -23.56 2.26 -7.69
N ASN A 128 -23.30 3.57 -7.66
CA ASN A 128 -24.06 4.60 -8.39
C ASN A 128 -25.55 4.70 -7.99
N HIS A 129 -25.92 4.14 -6.83
CA HIS A 129 -27.21 4.33 -6.18
C HIS A 129 -27.18 5.63 -5.35
N ASN A 130 -28.34 6.20 -5.04
CA ASN A 130 -28.46 7.36 -4.15
C ASN A 130 -28.43 7.00 -2.64
N SER A 131 -27.73 5.95 -2.30
CA SER A 131 -27.30 5.61 -0.95
C SER A 131 -25.81 5.91 -0.76
N GLU A 132 -25.34 5.86 0.47
CA GLU A 132 -23.93 6.10 0.77
C GLU A 132 -23.00 5.19 -0.02
N GLN A 133 -21.98 5.79 -0.59
CA GLN A 133 -20.87 5.16 -1.26
C GLN A 133 -19.61 5.42 -0.44
N GLY A 134 -18.81 4.38 -0.21
CA GLY A 134 -17.60 4.48 0.61
C GLY A 134 -16.35 3.96 -0.08
N ILE A 135 -15.22 4.55 0.28
CA ILE A 135 -13.88 4.11 -0.06
C ILE A 135 -13.11 3.93 1.25
N MET A 136 -12.49 2.79 1.44
CA MET A 136 -11.84 2.37 2.69
C MET A 136 -12.77 2.41 3.90
N GLU A 137 -14.07 2.38 3.67
CA GLU A 137 -15.09 2.45 4.70
C GLU A 137 -15.28 1.08 5.36
N GLY A 138 -14.86 0.95 6.64
CA GLY A 138 -15.10 -0.20 7.50
C GLY A 138 -14.07 -1.32 7.41
N GLY A 139 -12.96 -1.12 6.75
CA GLY A 139 -11.80 -1.97 6.86
C GLY A 139 -11.03 -1.75 8.17
N ASP A 140 -10.16 -2.69 8.52
CA ASP A 140 -9.29 -2.65 9.69
C ASP A 140 -7.80 -2.62 9.32
N GLY A 141 -7.47 -2.67 8.02
CA GLY A 141 -6.09 -2.61 7.52
C GLY A 141 -5.62 -1.19 7.25
N THR A 142 -4.32 -0.97 7.43
CA THR A 142 -3.61 0.25 7.01
C THR A 142 -3.09 0.07 5.59
N CYS A 143 -3.25 1.08 4.73
CA CYS A 143 -2.79 1.04 3.34
C CYS A 143 -2.54 2.44 2.79
N TYR A 144 -1.83 2.49 1.67
CA TYR A 144 -1.81 3.63 0.76
C TYR A 144 -2.80 3.40 -0.38
N ILE A 145 -3.45 4.46 -0.82
CA ILE A 145 -4.38 4.41 -1.96
C ILE A 145 -4.13 5.61 -2.88
N ALA A 146 -4.22 5.42 -4.19
CA ALA A 146 -3.96 6.45 -5.17
C ALA A 146 -4.80 6.26 -6.44
N GLU A 147 -4.97 7.34 -7.19
CA GLU A 147 -5.54 7.33 -8.55
C GLU A 147 -6.85 6.52 -8.64
N ILE A 148 -7.89 6.96 -7.91
CA ILE A 148 -9.18 6.24 -7.89
C ILE A 148 -10.09 6.82 -8.97
N HIS A 149 -10.42 6.00 -9.95
CA HIS A 149 -11.40 6.31 -10.98
C HIS A 149 -12.63 5.44 -10.83
N GLN A 150 -13.81 6.02 -10.90
CA GLN A 150 -15.07 5.29 -11.10
C GLN A 150 -15.82 5.94 -12.25
N THR A 151 -16.24 5.12 -13.21
CA THR A 151 -17.06 5.58 -14.33
C THR A 151 -18.45 4.99 -14.23
N GLY A 152 -19.45 5.72 -14.69
CA GLY A 152 -20.82 5.25 -14.83
C GLY A 152 -21.18 5.06 -16.30
N GLY A 153 -21.86 3.94 -16.63
CA GLY A 153 -22.34 3.64 -17.98
C GLY A 153 -21.27 3.19 -18.98
N GLN A 154 -20.01 3.07 -18.58
CA GLN A 154 -18.89 2.72 -19.46
C GLN A 154 -18.02 1.62 -18.87
N ILE A 155 -17.44 0.79 -19.75
CA ILE A 155 -16.41 -0.21 -19.41
C ILE A 155 -15.09 0.20 -20.05
N TYR A 156 -14.07 0.30 -19.23
CA TYR A 156 -12.70 0.60 -19.64
C TYR A 156 -11.76 -0.55 -19.27
N ALA A 157 -10.83 -0.86 -20.17
CA ALA A 157 -9.79 -1.84 -19.92
C ALA A 157 -8.78 -1.31 -18.88
N PRO A 158 -8.06 -2.18 -18.14
CA PRO A 158 -7.00 -1.75 -17.21
C PRO A 158 -5.92 -0.87 -17.86
N SER A 159 -5.61 -1.11 -19.14
CA SER A 159 -4.67 -0.30 -19.94
C SER A 159 -5.10 1.14 -20.20
N THR A 160 -6.34 1.50 -19.83
CA THR A 160 -6.80 2.89 -19.81
C THR A 160 -6.16 3.66 -18.65
N PHE A 161 -5.90 3.00 -17.52
CA PHE A 161 -5.44 3.61 -16.25
C PHE A 161 -3.96 3.31 -15.94
N GLY A 162 -3.37 2.35 -16.63
CA GLY A 162 -1.97 1.96 -16.43
C GLY A 162 -1.30 1.58 -17.74
N GLU A 163 0.01 1.49 -17.70
CA GLU A 163 0.87 1.08 -18.81
C GLU A 163 2.08 0.30 -18.30
N THR A 164 2.67 -0.52 -19.16
CA THR A 164 3.95 -1.16 -18.87
C THR A 164 5.08 -0.20 -19.18
N ASP A 165 5.95 0.06 -18.21
CA ASP A 165 7.18 0.81 -18.44
C ASP A 165 8.07 0.06 -19.43
N SER A 166 8.47 0.73 -20.51
CA SER A 166 9.25 0.09 -21.59
C SER A 166 10.69 -0.24 -21.19
N THR A 167 11.19 0.37 -20.11
CA THR A 167 12.57 0.17 -19.64
C THR A 167 12.63 -0.90 -18.55
N THR A 168 11.70 -0.87 -17.60
CA THR A 168 11.71 -1.75 -16.42
C THR A 168 10.78 -2.96 -16.57
N GLY A 169 9.79 -2.90 -17.46
CA GLY A 169 8.72 -3.89 -17.57
C GLY A 169 7.66 -3.78 -16.47
N GLU A 170 7.76 -2.82 -15.58
CA GLU A 170 6.85 -2.61 -14.48
C GLU A 170 5.51 -2.04 -14.94
N TRP A 171 4.41 -2.51 -14.34
CA TRP A 171 3.09 -1.94 -14.54
C TRP A 171 2.92 -0.71 -13.65
N LYS A 172 2.73 0.47 -14.25
CA LYS A 172 2.65 1.76 -13.56
C LYS A 172 1.42 2.58 -14.00
N PRO A 173 0.99 3.58 -13.21
CA PRO A 173 -0.05 4.51 -13.63
C PRO A 173 0.36 5.28 -14.88
N LYS A 174 -0.63 5.59 -15.71
CA LYS A 174 -0.44 6.54 -16.81
C LYS A 174 -1.43 7.70 -16.69
N SER A 175 -1.10 8.81 -17.33
CA SER A 175 -2.00 9.94 -17.44
C SER A 175 -3.25 9.54 -18.24
N VAL A 176 -4.42 9.74 -17.65
CA VAL A 176 -5.70 9.33 -18.22
C VAL A 176 -6.35 10.52 -18.94
N SER A 177 -6.82 10.29 -20.16
CA SER A 177 -7.57 11.27 -20.95
C SER A 177 -8.72 10.61 -21.69
N GLY A 178 -9.74 11.39 -22.04
CA GLY A 178 -10.87 10.88 -22.85
C GLY A 178 -11.84 9.95 -22.11
N ILE A 179 -11.80 9.91 -20.77
CA ILE A 179 -12.76 9.14 -19.98
C ILE A 179 -14.10 9.90 -19.88
N THR A 180 -15.19 9.17 -20.10
CA THR A 180 -16.54 9.60 -19.76
C THR A 180 -16.90 9.03 -18.41
N TYR A 181 -17.00 9.89 -17.38
CA TYR A 181 -17.25 9.46 -16.00
C TYR A 181 -18.74 9.15 -15.74
N GLY A 182 -19.67 9.65 -16.59
CA GLY A 182 -21.10 9.57 -16.33
C GLY A 182 -21.55 10.57 -15.25
N THR A 183 -22.76 10.40 -14.73
CA THR A 183 -23.33 11.34 -13.74
C THR A 183 -22.73 11.14 -12.34
N ASN A 184 -22.59 9.88 -11.91
CA ASN A 184 -22.13 9.54 -10.57
C ASN A 184 -20.64 9.15 -10.51
N GLY A 185 -19.96 9.09 -11.66
CA GLY A 185 -18.53 8.78 -11.70
C GLY A 185 -17.66 9.90 -11.16
N PHE A 186 -16.45 9.56 -10.75
CA PHE A 186 -15.50 10.47 -10.10
C PHE A 186 -14.05 10.07 -10.35
N TYR A 187 -13.15 11.00 -10.09
CA TYR A 187 -11.70 10.78 -10.05
C TYR A 187 -11.10 11.42 -8.80
N LEU A 188 -10.58 10.61 -7.88
CA LEU A 188 -9.87 11.08 -6.71
C LEU A 188 -8.36 10.97 -6.95
N LYS A 189 -7.74 12.11 -7.18
CA LYS A 189 -6.32 12.25 -7.48
C LYS A 189 -5.45 12.39 -6.22
N PHE A 190 -6.06 12.79 -5.09
CA PHE A 190 -5.36 13.04 -3.82
C PHE A 190 -4.22 14.07 -3.89
N ALA A 191 -4.30 15.03 -4.82
CA ALA A 191 -3.24 16.00 -5.07
C ALA A 191 -3.07 17.05 -3.95
N ASN A 192 -4.08 17.24 -3.09
CA ASN A 192 -4.07 18.22 -2.02
C ASN A 192 -4.42 17.56 -0.67
N ALA A 193 -3.47 17.55 0.26
CA ALA A 193 -3.63 17.01 1.60
C ALA A 193 -4.79 17.64 2.39
N GLY A 194 -5.10 18.92 2.15
CA GLY A 194 -6.21 19.63 2.78
C GLY A 194 -7.58 19.38 2.14
N ALA A 195 -7.62 18.68 0.98
CA ALA A 195 -8.85 18.46 0.21
C ALA A 195 -8.83 17.13 -0.55
N MET A 196 -8.49 16.04 0.13
CA MET A 196 -8.33 14.71 -0.47
C MET A 196 -9.60 14.11 -1.07
N GLY A 197 -10.78 14.54 -0.61
CA GLY A 197 -12.05 14.12 -1.18
C GLY A 197 -12.46 14.84 -2.47
N THR A 198 -11.62 15.72 -3.01
CA THR A 198 -11.95 16.51 -4.21
C THR A 198 -12.01 15.63 -5.44
N ASP A 199 -13.12 15.68 -6.14
CA ASP A 199 -13.33 15.04 -7.44
C ASP A 199 -12.67 15.86 -8.56
N SER A 200 -11.79 15.21 -9.29
CA SER A 200 -11.04 15.77 -10.43
C SER A 200 -11.63 15.37 -11.79
N SER A 201 -12.77 14.67 -11.83
CA SER A 201 -13.42 14.24 -13.07
C SER A 201 -14.14 15.38 -13.84
N GLY A 202 -14.41 16.48 -13.15
CA GLY A 202 -15.26 17.57 -13.64
C GLY A 202 -16.72 17.48 -13.23
N ASN A 203 -17.15 16.38 -12.60
CA ASN A 203 -18.55 16.19 -12.15
C ASN A 203 -18.85 16.84 -10.80
N SER A 204 -17.84 17.29 -10.06
CA SER A 204 -17.97 17.80 -8.68
C SER A 204 -18.54 16.77 -7.69
N ASN A 205 -18.31 15.50 -7.93
CA ASN A 205 -18.73 14.38 -7.08
C ASN A 205 -17.78 14.19 -5.88
N ASN A 206 -17.61 15.26 -5.09
CA ASN A 206 -16.70 15.29 -3.95
C ASN A 206 -17.10 14.30 -2.85
N PHE A 207 -16.11 13.78 -2.15
CA PHE A 207 -16.25 12.92 -0.97
C PHE A 207 -15.97 13.69 0.31
N THR A 208 -16.68 13.34 1.37
CA THR A 208 -16.33 13.72 2.73
C THR A 208 -15.21 12.83 3.22
N VAL A 209 -14.15 13.44 3.73
CA VAL A 209 -13.02 12.74 4.34
C VAL A 209 -13.30 12.55 5.83
N ASN A 210 -13.50 11.31 6.25
CA ASN A 210 -13.68 10.95 7.65
C ASN A 210 -12.34 10.44 8.17
N SER A 211 -11.52 11.32 8.73
CA SER A 211 -10.18 11.01 9.23
C SER A 211 -10.15 11.01 10.75
N ALA A 212 -9.57 9.97 11.32
CA ALA A 212 -9.22 9.92 12.75
C ALA A 212 -7.76 10.33 13.01
N GLY A 213 -7.00 10.71 11.98
CA GLY A 213 -5.56 11.01 12.06
C GLY A 213 -5.17 12.32 11.40
N THR A 214 -3.95 12.75 11.71
CA THR A 214 -3.31 13.91 11.08
C THR A 214 -2.51 13.45 9.88
N ASN A 215 -2.73 14.13 8.75
CA ASN A 215 -1.88 14.12 7.58
C ASN A 215 -1.68 12.75 6.87
N PRO A 216 -2.71 12.29 6.18
CA PRO A 216 -2.70 11.01 5.48
C PRO A 216 -1.99 11.03 4.11
N GLN A 217 -1.49 12.17 3.59
CA GLN A 217 -0.80 12.20 2.31
C GLN A 217 0.67 11.76 2.45
N THR A 218 1.16 10.94 1.54
CA THR A 218 2.54 10.45 1.49
C THR A 218 3.16 10.71 0.12
N VAL A 219 4.49 10.70 0.06
CA VAL A 219 5.27 10.80 -1.18
C VAL A 219 5.42 9.45 -1.90
N ASP A 220 5.12 8.35 -1.22
CA ASP A 220 5.08 7.01 -1.83
C ASP A 220 3.87 6.92 -2.77
N THR A 221 4.12 6.70 -4.03
CA THR A 221 3.11 6.62 -5.09
C THR A 221 3.37 5.42 -6.00
N PRO A 222 2.37 4.94 -6.75
CA PRO A 222 2.57 3.80 -7.64
C PRO A 222 3.61 4.01 -8.76
N SER A 223 3.99 5.27 -9.04
CA SER A 223 5.04 5.61 -10.01
C SER A 223 6.37 6.03 -9.36
N ASN A 224 6.42 6.11 -8.04
CA ASN A 224 7.61 6.50 -7.28
C ASN A 224 7.60 5.83 -5.92
N LEU A 225 8.03 4.55 -5.92
CA LEU A 225 8.03 3.69 -4.74
C LEU A 225 9.15 4.09 -3.78
N PHE A 226 8.78 4.30 -2.51
CA PHE A 226 9.71 4.54 -1.42
C PHE A 226 9.89 3.30 -0.54
N CYS A 227 11.07 3.18 0.06
CA CYS A 227 11.35 2.16 1.06
C CYS A 227 10.50 2.40 2.32
N THR A 228 9.86 1.34 2.80
CA THR A 228 9.18 1.29 4.11
C THR A 228 9.76 0.14 4.92
N PHE A 229 9.42 0.02 6.20
CA PHE A 229 9.74 -1.19 6.95
C PHE A 229 8.93 -2.37 6.41
N ASN A 230 9.57 -3.54 6.37
CA ASN A 230 8.95 -4.73 5.77
C ASN A 230 8.11 -5.48 6.81
N PHE A 231 6.79 -5.46 6.63
CA PHE A 231 5.85 -6.18 7.49
C PHE A 231 6.13 -7.70 7.55
N LEU A 232 6.59 -8.28 6.44
CA LEU A 232 6.87 -9.72 6.33
C LEU A 232 8.24 -10.11 6.90
N SER A 233 9.14 -9.14 7.12
CA SER A 233 10.49 -9.36 7.63
C SER A 233 10.78 -8.45 8.82
N LYS A 234 10.15 -8.77 9.94
CA LYS A 234 10.32 -8.09 11.24
C LYS A 234 10.23 -9.09 12.39
N ALA A 235 10.88 -8.77 13.50
CA ALA A 235 10.72 -9.55 14.74
C ALA A 235 9.27 -9.47 15.25
N SER A 236 8.79 -10.53 15.91
CA SER A 236 7.39 -10.66 16.36
C SER A 236 6.92 -9.55 17.29
N ASN A 237 7.83 -8.93 18.03
CA ASN A 237 7.58 -7.84 18.96
C ASN A 237 7.96 -6.44 18.43
N VAL A 238 8.20 -6.33 17.13
CA VAL A 238 8.22 -5.06 16.41
C VAL A 238 6.82 -4.78 15.87
N THR A 239 6.26 -3.66 16.26
CA THR A 239 5.00 -3.13 15.73
C THR A 239 5.31 -2.07 14.69
N LEU A 240 4.79 -2.23 13.48
CA LEU A 240 4.84 -1.19 12.45
C LEU A 240 3.58 -0.34 12.50
N SER A 241 3.72 0.94 12.19
CA SER A 241 2.64 1.93 12.16
C SER A 241 2.96 3.07 11.20
N GLU A 242 2.02 4.01 11.03
CA GLU A 242 2.18 5.18 10.14
C GLU A 242 2.49 4.75 8.68
N GLY A 243 1.82 3.69 8.19
CA GLY A 243 2.05 3.16 6.85
C GLY A 243 3.40 2.46 6.72
N ASP A 244 3.81 1.74 7.77
CA ASP A 244 5.11 1.05 7.86
C ASP A 244 6.33 1.99 7.82
N LEU A 245 6.13 3.28 8.12
CA LEU A 245 7.21 4.27 8.25
C LEU A 245 7.75 4.36 9.66
N LYS A 246 7.08 3.76 10.65
CA LYS A 246 7.49 3.74 12.04
C LYS A 246 7.54 2.34 12.60
N ALA A 247 8.68 1.97 13.16
CA ALA A 247 8.87 0.73 13.90
C ALA A 247 8.93 1.03 15.40
N THR A 248 8.09 0.37 16.19
CA THR A 248 8.10 0.44 17.66
C THR A 248 8.46 -0.92 18.22
N ILE A 249 9.44 -0.95 19.11
CA ILE A 249 9.95 -2.16 19.74
C ILE A 249 9.41 -2.24 21.15
N ALA A 250 8.72 -3.33 21.50
CA ALA A 250 8.19 -3.58 22.82
C ALA A 250 9.12 -4.51 23.63
N GLY A 251 9.40 -4.13 24.89
CA GLY A 251 10.15 -4.93 25.87
C GLY A 251 11.66 -4.63 25.90
N ALA A 252 12.19 -4.44 27.11
CA ALA A 252 13.61 -4.18 27.36
C ALA A 252 14.46 -5.46 27.22
N GLY A 253 15.71 -5.31 26.80
CA GLY A 253 16.76 -6.32 26.96
C GLY A 253 16.77 -7.46 25.93
N GLN A 254 16.05 -7.36 24.83
CA GLN A 254 16.14 -8.33 23.73
C GLN A 254 16.39 -7.61 22.41
N SER A 255 17.24 -8.20 21.60
CA SER A 255 17.54 -7.69 20.27
C SER A 255 16.35 -7.88 19.33
N ARG A 256 16.05 -6.87 18.57
CA ARG A 256 14.88 -6.78 17.72
C ARG A 256 15.26 -6.12 16.41
N SER A 257 14.80 -6.68 15.32
CA SER A 257 15.14 -6.14 14.01
C SER A 257 13.91 -6.04 13.10
N THR A 258 13.97 -5.11 12.18
CA THR A 258 13.12 -5.02 11.01
C THR A 258 13.99 -4.54 9.86
N VAL A 259 13.67 -4.92 8.64
CA VAL A 259 14.40 -4.50 7.43
C VAL A 259 13.51 -3.63 6.55
N GLY A 260 14.14 -2.91 5.62
CA GLY A 260 13.43 -2.16 4.59
C GLY A 260 12.85 -3.08 3.51
N THR A 261 11.89 -2.54 2.74
CA THR A 261 11.24 -3.25 1.62
C THR A 261 12.07 -3.26 0.33
N ILE A 262 13.13 -2.46 0.26
CA ILE A 262 13.99 -2.37 -0.93
C ILE A 262 15.33 -3.04 -0.61
N ALA A 263 15.69 -4.06 -1.39
CA ALA A 263 17.00 -4.68 -1.39
C ALA A 263 17.80 -4.21 -2.62
N VAL A 264 19.08 -3.90 -2.42
CA VAL A 264 19.95 -3.33 -3.45
C VAL A 264 21.23 -4.15 -3.59
N SER A 265 21.72 -4.32 -4.82
CA SER A 265 22.92 -5.11 -5.10
C SER A 265 24.07 -4.32 -5.73
N LYS A 266 23.81 -3.08 -6.17
CA LYS A 266 24.81 -2.20 -6.81
C LYS A 266 24.33 -0.74 -6.78
N GLY A 267 25.23 0.18 -7.13
CA GLY A 267 24.94 1.62 -7.22
C GLY A 267 25.11 2.35 -5.90
N LYS A 268 24.77 3.62 -5.90
CA LYS A 268 24.91 4.54 -4.77
C LYS A 268 23.55 4.88 -4.21
N TRP A 269 23.38 4.64 -2.90
CA TRP A 269 22.11 4.76 -2.20
C TRP A 269 22.26 5.63 -0.96
N TYR A 270 21.20 6.37 -0.63
CA TYR A 270 21.12 7.14 0.60
C TYR A 270 19.73 7.02 1.20
N TRP A 271 19.66 6.83 2.53
CA TRP A 271 18.40 6.88 3.28
C TRP A 271 18.63 7.44 4.67
N GLU A 272 17.56 7.81 5.33
CA GLU A 272 17.59 8.34 6.69
C GLU A 272 16.61 7.60 7.59
N VAL A 273 17.01 7.44 8.86
CA VAL A 273 16.18 6.91 9.93
C VAL A 273 16.19 7.91 11.07
N LYS A 274 15.02 8.36 11.54
CA LYS A 274 14.90 9.17 12.74
C LYS A 274 14.77 8.24 13.95
N TYR A 275 15.69 8.37 14.90
CA TYR A 275 15.65 7.66 16.18
C TYR A 275 14.84 8.48 17.19
N THR A 276 13.60 8.04 17.50
CA THR A 276 12.65 8.88 18.24
C THR A 276 12.71 8.71 19.75
N THR A 277 13.17 7.55 20.24
CA THR A 277 13.18 7.25 21.68
C THR A 277 14.33 6.32 22.02
N ASP A 278 15.27 6.84 22.83
CA ASP A 278 16.41 6.12 23.32
C ASP A 278 16.02 5.30 24.55
N GLN A 279 15.97 3.99 24.43
CA GLN A 279 15.66 3.08 25.55
C GLN A 279 16.64 1.90 25.64
N VAL A 280 17.33 1.57 24.56
CA VAL A 280 18.25 0.43 24.45
C VAL A 280 19.20 0.68 23.28
N SER A 281 20.31 -0.03 23.23
CA SER A 281 21.24 0.05 22.09
C SER A 281 20.53 -0.14 20.76
N ALA A 282 20.62 0.87 19.91
CA ALA A 282 20.06 0.89 18.56
C ALA A 282 21.17 0.71 17.53
N PHE A 283 20.86 0.00 16.46
CA PHE A 283 21.74 -0.23 15.32
C PHE A 283 21.02 0.11 14.04
N ILE A 284 21.70 0.83 13.14
CA ILE A 284 21.22 1.16 11.81
C ILE A 284 22.28 0.78 10.80
N GLY A 285 21.90 0.15 9.69
CA GLY A 285 22.88 -0.27 8.70
C GLY A 285 22.31 -1.17 7.62
N LEU A 286 23.18 -1.99 7.06
CA LEU A 286 22.94 -2.94 5.98
C LEU A 286 23.11 -4.37 6.51
N VAL A 287 22.31 -5.26 5.96
CA VAL A 287 22.38 -6.70 6.21
C VAL A 287 22.18 -7.44 4.89
N SER A 288 22.82 -8.60 4.69
CA SER A 288 22.61 -9.38 3.49
C SER A 288 21.14 -9.86 3.40
N ALA A 289 20.65 -10.06 2.19
CA ALA A 289 19.26 -10.49 1.96
C ALA A 289 18.99 -11.87 2.61
N ASP A 290 19.96 -12.77 2.63
CA ASP A 290 19.83 -14.11 3.22
C ASP A 290 19.57 -14.05 4.74
N ILE A 291 20.13 -13.05 5.40
CA ILE A 291 19.96 -12.82 6.83
C ILE A 291 18.64 -12.10 7.11
N GLY A 292 18.22 -11.19 6.25
CA GLY A 292 16.99 -10.39 6.39
C GLY A 292 15.72 -11.23 6.56
N TRP A 293 15.73 -12.50 6.14
CA TRP A 293 14.61 -13.43 6.33
C TRP A 293 14.56 -14.09 7.71
N ASN A 294 15.63 -14.03 8.51
CA ASN A 294 15.73 -14.74 9.78
C ASN A 294 15.91 -13.81 11.00
N ILE A 295 15.29 -12.65 10.97
CA ILE A 295 15.44 -11.59 11.98
C ILE A 295 14.72 -11.85 13.32
N ASN A 296 13.95 -12.93 13.42
CA ASN A 296 13.19 -13.25 14.64
C ASN A 296 14.04 -13.77 15.82
N THR A 297 15.25 -14.24 15.56
CA THR A 297 16.03 -14.98 16.56
C THR A 297 17.41 -14.39 16.84
N THR A 298 17.85 -13.38 16.08
CA THR A 298 19.22 -12.91 16.14
C THR A 298 19.28 -11.38 16.21
N SER A 299 20.24 -10.88 16.99
CA SER A 299 20.58 -9.47 17.09
C SER A 299 21.39 -9.01 15.89
N TYR A 300 20.94 -7.98 15.21
CA TYR A 300 21.67 -7.38 14.10
C TYR A 300 21.96 -5.92 14.33
N PRO A 301 23.13 -5.44 13.94
CA PRO A 301 24.39 -6.17 13.76
C PRO A 301 24.96 -6.64 15.09
N SER A 302 25.59 -7.80 15.13
CA SER A 302 26.22 -8.33 16.34
C SER A 302 27.56 -8.99 16.01
N SER A 303 28.38 -9.21 17.04
CA SER A 303 29.67 -9.91 16.93
C SER A 303 29.57 -11.38 16.47
N SER A 304 28.35 -11.92 16.41
CA SER A 304 28.09 -13.30 16.00
C SER A 304 27.50 -13.43 14.60
N VAL A 305 27.36 -12.33 13.87
CA VAL A 305 26.75 -12.32 12.53
C VAL A 305 27.72 -11.80 11.51
N SER A 306 28.01 -12.59 10.47
CA SER A 306 28.69 -12.17 9.25
C SER A 306 27.72 -11.42 8.32
N ASP A 307 28.24 -10.76 7.30
CA ASP A 307 27.49 -10.11 6.21
C ASP A 307 26.60 -8.95 6.66
N ASN A 308 27.13 -8.10 7.56
CA ASN A 308 26.47 -6.88 7.97
C ASN A 308 27.46 -5.71 8.10
N VAL A 309 26.93 -4.50 7.94
CA VAL A 309 27.59 -3.24 8.27
C VAL A 309 26.60 -2.39 9.04
N GLY A 310 26.95 -2.01 10.27
CA GLY A 310 26.06 -1.20 11.11
C GLY A 310 26.79 -0.21 11.98
N PHE A 311 26.04 0.80 12.43
CA PHE A 311 26.48 1.85 13.33
C PHE A 311 25.51 1.92 14.50
N ASN A 312 26.03 1.96 15.73
CA ASN A 312 25.20 2.00 16.93
C ASN A 312 25.16 3.38 17.60
N ASP A 313 24.22 3.53 18.51
CA ASP A 313 24.02 4.73 19.34
C ASP A 313 25.25 5.11 20.20
N GLY A 314 26.09 4.15 20.55
CA GLY A 314 27.37 4.39 21.28
C GLY A 314 28.54 4.83 20.38
N GLY A 315 28.33 5.07 19.08
CA GLY A 315 29.41 5.51 18.19
C GLY A 315 30.31 4.39 17.65
N THR A 316 29.90 3.14 17.80
CA THR A 316 30.66 1.96 17.38
C THR A 316 30.13 1.44 16.03
N LYS A 317 31.04 1.12 15.11
CA LYS A 317 30.70 0.37 13.90
C LYS A 317 30.84 -1.14 14.11
N TYR A 318 30.01 -1.88 13.37
CA TYR A 318 30.08 -3.33 13.27
C TYR A 318 30.22 -3.72 11.79
N VAL A 319 31.21 -4.57 11.50
CA VAL A 319 31.47 -5.07 10.15
C VAL A 319 31.73 -6.57 10.27
N ASN A 320 30.85 -7.39 9.70
CA ASN A 320 31.00 -8.84 9.68
C ASN A 320 31.37 -9.44 11.05
N GLY A 321 30.65 -9.01 12.10
CA GLY A 321 30.84 -9.49 13.46
C GLY A 321 31.96 -8.80 14.27
N SER A 322 32.78 -7.95 13.65
CA SER A 322 33.84 -7.20 14.33
C SER A 322 33.38 -5.79 14.66
N SER A 323 33.74 -5.28 15.86
CA SER A 323 33.36 -3.94 16.30
C SER A 323 34.58 -3.05 16.54
N SER A 324 34.45 -1.77 16.23
CA SER A 324 35.45 -0.74 16.54
C SER A 324 34.82 0.65 16.63
N SER A 325 35.51 1.59 17.31
CA SER A 325 35.05 2.98 17.35
C SER A 325 34.97 3.59 15.94
N TYR A 326 33.91 4.40 15.69
CA TYR A 326 33.71 5.03 14.38
C TYR A 326 33.30 6.50 14.49
N GLY A 327 32.42 6.87 15.41
CA GLY A 327 31.88 8.22 15.50
C GLY A 327 31.38 8.60 16.90
N SER A 328 30.55 9.64 16.95
CA SER A 328 30.06 10.21 18.21
C SER A 328 28.82 9.53 18.77
N GLY A 329 28.24 8.57 18.07
CA GLY A 329 26.95 8.00 18.48
C GLY A 329 25.75 8.93 18.20
N PHE A 330 24.55 8.45 18.55
CA PHE A 330 23.30 9.17 18.36
C PHE A 330 22.31 8.90 19.50
N GLY A 331 21.36 9.80 19.68
CA GLY A 331 20.35 9.73 20.75
C GLY A 331 18.95 10.16 20.28
N ASN A 332 18.09 10.46 21.26
CA ASN A 332 16.71 10.85 21.02
C ASN A 332 16.55 11.97 20.00
N ASN A 333 15.70 11.74 19.02
CA ASN A 333 15.34 12.64 17.91
C ASN A 333 16.46 12.90 16.89
N ASP A 334 17.60 12.23 16.99
CA ASP A 334 18.62 12.31 15.95
C ASP A 334 18.15 11.64 14.66
N VAL A 335 18.63 12.17 13.54
CA VAL A 335 18.46 11.61 12.20
C VAL A 335 19.78 10.97 11.78
N ILE A 336 19.71 9.66 11.54
CA ILE A 336 20.86 8.87 11.11
C ILE A 336 20.76 8.67 9.59
N GLY A 337 21.71 9.23 8.86
CA GLY A 337 21.87 9.02 7.42
C GLY A 337 22.81 7.86 7.14
N VAL A 338 22.52 7.10 6.11
CA VAL A 338 23.37 6.01 5.60
C VAL A 338 23.62 6.25 4.11
N ALA A 339 24.86 6.49 3.74
CA ALA A 339 25.30 6.56 2.36
C ALA A 339 26.05 5.27 2.02
N ALA A 340 25.49 4.45 1.14
CA ALA A 340 26.07 3.19 0.70
C ALA A 340 26.47 3.30 -0.77
N ASN A 341 27.74 3.01 -1.05
CA ASN A 341 28.29 2.89 -2.38
C ASN A 341 28.64 1.40 -2.61
N LEU A 342 27.70 0.67 -3.20
CA LEU A 342 27.84 -0.76 -3.41
C LEU A 342 28.74 -1.11 -4.59
N ASP A 343 29.07 -0.15 -5.42
CA ASP A 343 30.03 -0.36 -6.54
C ASP A 343 31.46 -0.44 -6.02
N ASP A 344 31.76 0.30 -4.94
CA ASP A 344 33.07 0.33 -4.29
C ASP A 344 33.08 -0.40 -2.92
N ASN A 345 31.94 -0.96 -2.48
CA ASN A 345 31.75 -1.61 -1.18
C ASN A 345 32.05 -0.68 0.01
N GLU A 346 31.54 0.53 -0.01
CA GLU A 346 31.77 1.57 0.99
C GLU A 346 30.47 2.02 1.65
N VAL A 347 30.50 2.28 2.96
CA VAL A 347 29.38 2.86 3.71
C VAL A 347 29.87 4.01 4.59
N VAL A 348 29.16 5.14 4.56
CA VAL A 348 29.40 6.27 5.47
C VAL A 348 28.11 6.56 6.25
N PHE A 349 28.24 6.68 7.57
CA PHE A 349 27.12 7.08 8.42
C PHE A 349 27.17 8.57 8.76
N TYR A 350 26.00 9.17 8.92
CA TYR A 350 25.79 10.56 9.28
C TYR A 350 24.91 10.65 10.53
N VAL A 351 25.15 11.64 11.37
CA VAL A 351 24.25 12.01 12.46
C VAL A 351 23.89 13.47 12.27
N ASN A 352 22.60 13.76 12.13
CA ASN A 352 22.07 15.11 11.85
C ASN A 352 22.81 15.81 10.69
N GLY A 353 23.03 15.08 9.60
CA GLY A 353 23.74 15.57 8.42
C GLY A 353 25.25 15.67 8.54
N THR A 354 25.84 15.39 9.72
CA THR A 354 27.30 15.40 9.92
C THR A 354 27.87 14.01 9.70
N ALA A 355 28.83 13.89 8.76
CA ALA A 355 29.51 12.64 8.49
C ALA A 355 30.32 12.18 9.72
N GLN A 356 30.16 10.93 10.10
CA GLN A 356 30.93 10.32 11.17
C GLN A 356 32.33 9.92 10.68
N ASN A 357 33.30 9.82 11.60
CA ASN A 357 34.70 9.50 11.29
C ASN A 357 35.29 10.40 10.18
N SER A 358 34.91 11.70 10.17
CA SER A 358 35.35 12.67 9.16
C SER A 358 35.04 12.27 7.73
N GLY A 359 33.97 11.46 7.53
CA GLY A 359 33.54 10.95 6.21
C GLY A 359 34.37 9.77 5.69
N THR A 360 35.25 9.20 6.51
CA THR A 360 35.99 8.00 6.13
C THR A 360 35.03 6.82 6.06
N ALA A 361 34.95 6.18 4.90
CA ALA A 361 34.07 5.04 4.65
C ALA A 361 34.49 3.77 5.45
N ILE A 362 33.53 2.90 5.62
CA ILE A 362 33.68 1.56 6.20
C ILE A 362 33.79 0.57 5.04
#